data_7498baacaa036c74b167ef2e7b48fa4b
#
_entry.id   7498baacaa036c74b167ef2e7b48fa4b
#
_cell.length_a   1.000
_cell.length_b   1.000
_cell.length_c   1.000
_cell.angle_alpha   90.00
_cell.angle_beta   90.00
_cell.angle_gamma   90.00
#
_symmetry.space_group_name_H-M   'P 1'
#
loop_
_entity.id
_entity.type
_entity.pdbx_description
1 polymer ?
#
loop_
_entity_poly.entity_id
_entity_poly.type
_entity_poly.pdbx_seq_one_letter_code
_entity_poly.pdbx_strand_id
1 'polypeptide(L)'
;MNFSDIIGNEAAKAYIRHIVDTDTIPHALLIHGAPGTGKLSLARAMAQYIHCTNRQNGEPCGVCPSCKQHLTFNHADLFFSFPYVKTQGCRLSDDYITEWKTFLLNNPVEGFQRWLDELDAGNSQPMIYVDESDNILRKMSYVSYS
;
A
#
# COMPACT_ATOMS: atom_id res chain seq x y z
N MET A 1 -7.21 -5.98 -5.69
CA MET A 1 -7.07 -7.03 -4.65
C MET A 1 -8.27 -6.94 -3.74
N ASN A 2 -9.01 -8.01 -3.61
CA ASN A 2 -10.17 -8.11 -2.73
C ASN A 2 -9.75 -8.72 -1.38
N PHE A 3 -10.57 -8.55 -0.35
CA PHE A 3 -10.32 -9.24 0.92
C PHE A 3 -10.40 -10.77 0.79
N SER A 4 -11.25 -11.25 -0.11
CA SER A 4 -11.38 -12.67 -0.44
C SER A 4 -10.10 -13.29 -1.04
N ASP A 5 -9.25 -12.49 -1.67
CA ASP A 5 -7.97 -12.96 -2.23
C ASP A 5 -6.91 -13.23 -1.13
N ILE A 6 -7.18 -12.79 0.10
CA ILE A 6 -6.25 -12.89 1.24
C ILE A 6 -6.66 -14.07 2.10
N ILE A 7 -5.78 -15.04 2.28
CA ILE A 7 -6.05 -16.21 3.11
C ILE A 7 -5.94 -15.84 4.60
N GLY A 8 -6.95 -16.20 5.38
CA GLY A 8 -6.97 -15.93 6.82
C GLY A 8 -7.20 -14.46 7.18
N ASN A 9 -6.81 -14.07 8.38
CA ASN A 9 -6.94 -12.70 8.93
C ASN A 9 -8.39 -12.20 9.02
N GLU A 10 -9.36 -13.08 9.24
CA GLU A 10 -10.79 -12.75 9.20
C GLU A 10 -11.18 -11.65 10.20
N ALA A 11 -10.60 -11.65 11.40
CA ALA A 11 -10.84 -10.61 12.39
C ALA A 11 -10.33 -9.24 11.92
N ALA A 12 -9.15 -9.18 11.30
CA ALA A 12 -8.61 -7.93 10.75
C ALA A 12 -9.40 -7.41 9.56
N LYS A 13 -9.84 -8.31 8.68
CA LYS A 13 -10.73 -7.96 7.54
C LYS A 13 -12.05 -7.40 8.04
N ALA A 14 -12.68 -8.07 9.02
CA ALA A 14 -13.94 -7.61 9.61
C ALA A 14 -13.79 -6.23 10.27
N TYR A 15 -12.70 -6.00 11.01
CA TYR A 15 -12.40 -4.71 11.60
C TYR A 15 -12.23 -3.61 10.55
N ILE A 16 -11.46 -3.88 9.49
CA ILE A 16 -11.23 -2.91 8.41
C ILE A 16 -12.55 -2.57 7.70
N ARG A 17 -13.36 -3.56 7.35
CA ARG A 17 -14.68 -3.31 6.76
C ARG A 17 -15.53 -2.43 7.67
N HIS A 18 -15.57 -2.74 8.95
CA HIS A 18 -16.35 -1.98 9.93
C HIS A 18 -15.93 -0.51 9.97
N ILE A 19 -14.65 -0.20 10.14
CA ILE A 19 -14.18 1.19 10.24
C ILE A 19 -14.38 1.98 8.95
N VAL A 20 -14.33 1.32 7.79
CA VAL A 20 -14.58 1.97 6.50
C VAL A 20 -16.09 2.18 6.26
N ASP A 21 -16.92 1.21 6.58
CA ASP A 21 -18.38 1.28 6.37
C ASP A 21 -19.07 2.24 7.34
N THR A 22 -18.48 2.43 8.52
CA THR A 22 -18.98 3.38 9.54
C THR A 22 -18.32 4.76 9.48
N ASP A 23 -17.42 4.97 8.51
CA ASP A 23 -16.65 6.23 8.37
C ASP A 23 -15.88 6.61 9.65
N THR A 24 -15.34 5.62 10.34
CA THR A 24 -14.55 5.78 11.59
C THR A 24 -13.08 5.45 11.40
N ILE A 25 -12.57 5.69 10.20
CA ILE A 25 -11.17 5.39 9.87
C ILE A 25 -10.24 6.29 10.70
N PRO A 26 -9.31 5.72 11.49
CA PRO A 26 -8.35 6.51 12.26
C PRO A 26 -7.35 7.23 11.34
N HIS A 27 -6.79 8.35 11.78
CA HIS A 27 -5.75 9.09 11.05
C HIS A 27 -4.48 8.26 10.78
N ALA A 28 -4.20 7.27 11.61
CA ALA A 28 -3.10 6.34 11.42
C ALA A 28 -3.52 4.93 11.86
N LEU A 29 -3.17 3.94 11.07
CA LEU A 29 -3.42 2.52 11.36
C LEU A 29 -2.12 1.74 11.22
N LEU A 30 -1.73 1.04 12.28
CA LEU A 30 -0.58 0.14 12.27
C LEU A 30 -1.03 -1.31 12.05
N ILE A 31 -0.61 -1.91 10.93
CA ILE A 31 -0.80 -3.34 10.67
C ILE A 31 0.51 -4.06 10.98
N HIS A 32 0.54 -4.84 12.05
CA HIS A 32 1.71 -5.59 12.48
C HIS A 32 1.47 -7.11 12.52
N GLY A 33 2.52 -7.89 12.50
CA GLY A 33 2.47 -9.35 12.54
C GLY A 33 3.74 -9.98 11.98
N ALA A 34 3.84 -11.30 12.04
CA ALA A 34 4.99 -12.07 11.53
C ALA A 34 5.18 -11.84 10.00
N PRO A 35 6.39 -12.04 9.47
CA PRO A 35 6.62 -12.06 8.03
C PRO A 35 5.69 -13.07 7.32
N GLY A 36 5.24 -12.73 6.11
CA GLY A 36 4.39 -13.62 5.31
C GLY A 36 2.91 -13.67 5.69
N THR A 37 2.44 -12.92 6.70
CA THR A 37 1.04 -12.95 7.15
C THR A 37 0.09 -12.09 6.29
N GLY A 38 0.52 -11.58 5.14
CA GLY A 38 -0.35 -10.84 4.20
C GLY A 38 -0.64 -9.39 4.60
N LYS A 39 0.18 -8.77 5.46
CA LYS A 39 -0.02 -7.39 5.93
C LYS A 39 -0.13 -6.37 4.80
N LEU A 40 0.77 -6.44 3.82
CA LEU A 40 0.77 -5.53 2.67
C LEU A 40 -0.47 -5.76 1.79
N SER A 41 -0.84 -7.02 1.58
CA SER A 41 -2.07 -7.38 0.85
C SER A 41 -3.31 -6.82 1.54
N LEU A 42 -3.36 -6.91 2.87
CA LEU A 42 -4.46 -6.36 3.66
C LEU A 42 -4.54 -4.83 3.57
N ALA A 43 -3.40 -4.14 3.63
CA ALA A 43 -3.33 -2.69 3.44
C ALA A 43 -3.78 -2.26 2.02
N ARG A 44 -3.40 -3.03 0.99
CA ARG A 44 -3.83 -2.79 -0.40
C ARG A 44 -5.32 -2.99 -0.59
N ALA A 45 -5.88 -4.07 -0.02
CA ALA A 45 -7.33 -4.33 -0.06
C ALA A 45 -8.10 -3.22 0.68
N MET A 46 -7.62 -2.78 1.84
CA MET A 46 -8.19 -1.65 2.58
C MET A 46 -8.19 -0.37 1.75
N ALA A 47 -7.06 0.01 1.15
CA ALA A 47 -6.96 1.22 0.33
C ALA A 47 -7.94 1.18 -0.86
N GLN A 48 -8.04 0.05 -1.54
CA GLN A 48 -9.00 -0.13 -2.63
C GLN A 48 -10.45 -0.07 -2.11
N TYR A 49 -10.74 -0.62 -0.93
CA TYR A 49 -12.07 -0.61 -0.32
C TYR A 49 -12.49 0.81 0.09
N ILE A 50 -11.57 1.60 0.65
CA ILE A 50 -11.81 3.02 1.00
C ILE A 50 -12.25 3.81 -0.24
N HIS A 51 -11.52 3.71 -1.33
CA HIS A 51 -11.75 4.50 -2.54
C HIS A 51 -12.81 3.91 -3.49
N CYS A 52 -13.34 2.72 -3.19
CA CYS A 52 -14.36 2.11 -4.03
C CYS A 52 -15.70 2.85 -3.93
N THR A 53 -16.22 3.31 -5.07
CA THR A 53 -17.50 4.05 -5.12
C THR A 53 -18.73 3.15 -5.11
N ASN A 54 -18.57 1.83 -5.23
CA ASN A 54 -19.67 0.87 -5.28
C ASN A 54 -19.28 -0.44 -4.57
N ARG A 55 -19.09 -0.37 -3.24
CA ARG A 55 -18.78 -1.53 -2.41
C ARG A 55 -19.96 -2.49 -2.37
N GLN A 56 -19.71 -3.79 -2.45
CA GLN A 56 -20.74 -4.82 -2.43
C GLN A 56 -20.28 -6.01 -1.58
N ASN A 57 -21.14 -6.51 -0.71
CA ASN A 57 -20.88 -7.70 0.13
C ASN A 57 -19.57 -7.62 0.95
N GLY A 58 -19.19 -6.41 1.38
CA GLY A 58 -17.94 -6.20 2.12
C GLY A 58 -16.68 -6.28 1.26
N GLU A 59 -16.81 -6.15 -0.07
CA GLU A 59 -15.71 -6.17 -1.02
C GLU A 59 -15.71 -4.92 -1.94
N PRO A 60 -14.56 -4.47 -2.42
CA PRO A 60 -14.51 -3.47 -3.48
C PRO A 60 -15.07 -4.06 -4.79
N CYS A 61 -15.80 -3.27 -5.57
CA CYS A 61 -16.47 -3.78 -6.77
C CYS A 61 -15.52 -4.22 -7.90
N GLY A 62 -14.25 -3.82 -7.89
CA GLY A 62 -13.25 -4.19 -8.90
C GLY A 62 -13.40 -3.52 -10.26
N VAL A 63 -14.51 -2.83 -10.54
CA VAL A 63 -14.86 -2.33 -11.89
C VAL A 63 -14.98 -0.81 -12.00
N CYS A 64 -15.21 -0.10 -10.91
CA CYS A 64 -15.28 1.37 -10.93
C CYS A 64 -13.92 1.99 -11.29
N PRO A 65 -13.88 3.25 -11.75
CA PRO A 65 -12.63 3.92 -12.13
C PRO A 65 -11.56 3.85 -11.04
N SER A 66 -11.93 4.12 -9.79
CA SER A 66 -11.04 4.04 -8.65
C SER A 66 -10.46 2.63 -8.45
N CYS A 67 -11.28 1.58 -8.49
CA CYS A 67 -10.80 0.20 -8.40
C CYS A 67 -9.82 -0.15 -9.53
N LYS A 68 -10.08 0.31 -10.76
CA LYS A 68 -9.16 0.09 -11.89
C LYS A 68 -7.81 0.78 -11.68
N GLN A 69 -7.80 2.00 -11.14
CA GLN A 69 -6.56 2.70 -10.80
C GLN A 69 -5.78 1.99 -9.69
N HIS A 70 -6.46 1.39 -8.71
CA HIS A 70 -5.82 0.57 -7.68
C HIS A 70 -5.18 -0.71 -8.22
N LEU A 71 -5.71 -1.31 -9.28
CA LEU A 71 -5.11 -2.49 -9.91
C LEU A 71 -3.72 -2.20 -10.49
N THR A 72 -3.48 -0.99 -10.92
CA THR A 72 -2.19 -0.53 -11.48
C THR A 72 -1.40 0.37 -10.54
N PHE A 73 -1.85 0.54 -9.29
CA PHE A 73 -1.26 1.44 -8.29
C PHE A 73 -1.14 2.91 -8.75
N ASN A 74 -2.07 3.37 -9.58
CA ASN A 74 -2.10 4.73 -10.14
C ASN A 74 -3.27 5.57 -9.61
N HIS A 75 -3.87 5.20 -8.47
CA HIS A 75 -4.88 6.04 -7.84
C HIS A 75 -4.25 7.33 -7.30
N ALA A 76 -4.93 8.46 -7.54
CA ALA A 76 -4.39 9.80 -7.20
C ALA A 76 -4.11 9.98 -5.70
N ASP A 77 -4.92 9.34 -4.85
CA ASP A 77 -4.80 9.42 -3.39
C ASP A 77 -4.07 8.21 -2.78
N LEU A 78 -3.37 7.41 -3.60
CA LEU A 78 -2.58 6.28 -3.14
C LEU A 78 -1.09 6.61 -3.27
N PHE A 79 -0.44 6.77 -2.14
CA PHE A 79 1.00 7.01 -2.05
C PHE A 79 1.69 5.87 -1.33
N PHE A 80 2.93 5.62 -1.73
CA PHE A 80 3.79 4.63 -1.09
C PHE A 80 5.01 5.31 -0.48
N SER A 81 5.45 4.81 0.66
CA SER A 81 6.77 5.04 1.22
C SER A 81 7.32 3.68 1.65
N PHE A 82 8.50 3.35 1.21
CA PHE A 82 9.10 2.04 1.40
C PHE A 82 10.62 2.18 1.53
N PRO A 83 11.30 1.24 2.15
CA PRO A 83 12.76 1.27 2.24
C PRO A 83 13.42 1.16 0.87
N TYR A 84 14.45 1.97 0.67
CA TYR A 84 15.24 2.02 -0.55
C TYR A 84 16.72 2.30 -0.22
N VAL A 85 17.60 2.16 -1.20
CA VAL A 85 19.02 2.50 -1.08
C VAL A 85 19.23 3.91 -1.62
N LYS A 86 19.76 4.80 -0.78
CA LYS A 86 20.07 6.17 -1.19
C LYS A 86 21.31 6.18 -2.08
N THR A 87 21.18 6.78 -3.27
CA THR A 87 22.26 6.97 -4.24
C THR A 87 22.35 8.42 -4.67
N GLN A 88 23.32 8.76 -5.53
CA GLN A 88 23.45 10.14 -6.02
C GLN A 88 22.22 10.63 -6.81
N GLY A 89 21.47 9.72 -7.45
CA GLY A 89 20.28 10.04 -8.24
C GLY A 89 18.93 9.76 -7.55
N CYS A 90 18.95 8.94 -6.50
CA CYS A 90 17.73 8.46 -5.82
C CYS A 90 17.78 8.82 -4.34
N ARG A 91 16.96 9.80 -3.95
CA ARG A 91 16.94 10.38 -2.58
C ARG A 91 15.66 10.09 -1.82
N LEU A 92 14.58 9.74 -2.53
CA LEU A 92 13.26 9.45 -1.99
C LEU A 92 12.76 8.11 -2.52
N SER A 93 11.81 7.50 -1.82
CA SER A 93 11.13 6.29 -2.32
C SER A 93 10.43 6.54 -3.66
N ASP A 94 10.01 7.76 -3.93
CA ASP A 94 9.40 8.14 -5.21
C ASP A 94 10.31 7.92 -6.42
N ASP A 95 11.62 8.01 -6.24
CA ASP A 95 12.59 7.76 -7.30
C ASP A 95 12.63 6.27 -7.72
N TYR A 96 12.11 5.38 -6.87
CA TYR A 96 11.97 3.93 -7.12
C TYR A 96 10.51 3.50 -7.31
N ILE A 97 9.60 4.43 -7.54
CA ILE A 97 8.16 4.12 -7.57
C ILE A 97 7.78 3.17 -8.71
N THR A 98 8.47 3.24 -9.83
CA THR A 98 8.22 2.36 -10.99
C THR A 98 8.62 0.93 -10.66
N GLU A 99 9.79 0.73 -10.08
CA GLU A 99 10.30 -0.57 -9.64
C GLU A 99 9.39 -1.16 -8.55
N TRP A 100 9.00 -0.33 -7.58
CA TRP A 100 8.08 -0.73 -6.53
C TRP A 100 6.73 -1.20 -7.07
N LYS A 101 6.12 -0.45 -7.98
CA LYS A 101 4.85 -0.85 -8.62
C LYS A 101 5.01 -2.14 -9.42
N THR A 102 6.09 -2.29 -10.16
CA THR A 102 6.42 -3.51 -10.91
C THR A 102 6.58 -4.70 -9.97
N PHE A 103 7.31 -4.51 -8.87
CA PHE A 103 7.44 -5.51 -7.81
C PHE A 103 6.08 -5.94 -7.26
N LEU A 104 5.21 -5.01 -6.90
CA LEU A 104 3.88 -5.30 -6.37
C LEU A 104 2.96 -6.03 -7.37
N LEU A 105 3.10 -5.76 -8.66
CA LEU A 105 2.34 -6.43 -9.72
C LEU A 105 2.80 -7.87 -9.92
N ASN A 106 4.11 -8.10 -9.89
CA ASN A 106 4.71 -9.41 -10.12
C ASN A 106 4.67 -10.31 -8.87
N ASN A 107 4.60 -9.69 -7.69
CA ASN A 107 4.66 -10.39 -6.40
C ASN A 107 3.46 -10.01 -5.51
N PRO A 108 2.22 -10.39 -5.88
CA PRO A 108 1.00 -9.90 -5.21
C PRO A 108 0.87 -10.33 -3.75
N VAL A 109 1.56 -11.38 -3.34
CA VAL A 109 1.48 -11.98 -1.99
C VAL A 109 2.80 -11.88 -1.24
N GLU A 110 3.90 -11.58 -1.91
CA GLU A 110 5.22 -11.60 -1.32
C GLU A 110 5.48 -10.37 -0.43
N GLY A 111 6.29 -10.60 0.59
CA GLY A 111 6.60 -9.62 1.60
C GLY A 111 7.81 -8.77 1.28
N PHE A 112 8.09 -7.88 2.22
CA PHE A 112 9.17 -6.92 2.20
C PHE A 112 10.57 -7.52 1.94
N GLN A 113 10.86 -8.73 2.41
CA GLN A 113 12.16 -9.37 2.20
C GLN A 113 12.47 -9.55 0.71
N ARG A 114 11.48 -9.95 -0.08
CA ARG A 114 11.65 -10.10 -1.54
C ARG A 114 11.97 -8.75 -2.23
N TRP A 115 11.38 -7.66 -1.75
CA TRP A 115 11.72 -6.33 -2.23
C TRP A 115 13.19 -5.97 -1.96
N LEU A 116 13.68 -6.28 -0.77
CA LEU A 116 15.09 -6.06 -0.43
C LEU A 116 16.05 -6.85 -1.33
N ASP A 117 15.67 -8.08 -1.66
CA ASP A 117 16.45 -8.94 -2.56
C ASP A 117 16.49 -8.38 -4.00
N GLU A 118 15.35 -7.79 -4.46
CA GLU A 118 15.28 -7.18 -5.80
C GLU A 118 16.01 -5.84 -5.92
N LEU A 119 16.19 -5.12 -4.82
CA LEU A 119 16.93 -3.85 -4.82
C LEU A 119 18.43 -4.01 -5.11
N ASP A 120 18.96 -5.24 -5.09
CA ASP A 120 20.39 -5.55 -5.26
C ASP A 120 21.31 -4.58 -4.47
N ALA A 121 20.96 -4.42 -3.21
CA ALA A 121 21.55 -3.38 -2.35
C ALA A 121 23.06 -3.61 -2.09
N GLY A 122 23.61 -4.73 -2.52
CA GLY A 122 25.01 -5.11 -2.22
C GLY A 122 25.25 -5.11 -0.71
N ASN A 123 26.22 -4.29 -0.26
CA ASN A 123 26.51 -4.10 1.16
C ASN A 123 25.68 -2.97 1.82
N SER A 124 24.80 -2.30 1.06
CA SER A 124 24.00 -1.20 1.57
C SER A 124 22.73 -1.71 2.24
N GLN A 125 22.34 -1.11 3.35
CA GLN A 125 21.11 -1.46 4.05
C GLN A 125 19.97 -0.54 3.59
N PRO A 126 18.92 -1.07 2.95
CA PRO A 126 17.73 -0.27 2.60
C PRO A 126 17.03 0.26 3.85
N MET A 127 16.67 1.54 3.83
CA MET A 127 16.02 2.22 4.94
C MET A 127 14.95 3.20 4.44
N ILE A 128 14.01 3.58 5.32
CA ILE A 128 13.18 4.77 5.14
C ILE A 128 13.95 5.93 5.78
N TYR A 129 14.38 6.88 4.97
CA TYR A 129 15.20 8.01 5.42
C TYR A 129 14.33 9.15 5.94
N VAL A 130 14.94 10.05 6.73
CA VAL A 130 14.26 11.22 7.31
C VAL A 130 13.65 12.14 6.25
N ASP A 131 14.29 12.27 5.10
CA ASP A 131 13.81 13.07 3.96
C ASP A 131 12.40 12.62 3.48
N GLU A 132 12.03 11.35 3.73
CA GLU A 132 10.68 10.84 3.45
C GLU A 132 9.60 11.53 4.29
N SER A 133 9.92 11.96 5.49
CA SER A 133 8.94 12.62 6.38
C SER A 133 8.37 13.88 5.74
N ASP A 134 9.21 14.72 5.18
CA ASP A 134 8.80 15.96 4.51
C ASP A 134 7.99 15.65 3.24
N ASN A 135 8.40 14.61 2.51
CA ASN A 135 7.70 14.15 1.32
C ASN A 135 6.29 13.63 1.67
N ILE A 136 6.16 12.84 2.73
CA ILE A 136 4.88 12.32 3.22
C ILE A 136 3.98 13.48 3.66
N LEU A 137 4.49 14.41 4.47
CA LEU A 137 3.72 15.57 4.93
C LEU A 137 3.23 16.42 3.76
N ARG A 138 4.06 16.64 2.75
CA ARG A 138 3.66 17.35 1.53
C ARG A 138 2.54 16.62 0.79
N LYS A 139 2.63 15.29 0.63
CA LYS A 139 1.58 14.48 -0.01
C LYS A 139 0.28 14.49 0.77
N MET A 140 0.35 14.43 2.09
CA MET A 140 -0.83 14.52 2.97
C MET A 140 -1.51 15.90 2.94
N SER A 141 -0.81 16.96 2.51
CA SER A 141 -1.40 18.30 2.35
C SER A 141 -2.18 18.48 1.05
N TYR A 142 -2.11 17.53 0.12
CA TYR A 142 -2.88 17.59 -1.11
C TYR A 142 -4.38 17.38 -0.81
N VAL A 143 -5.22 18.09 -1.55
CA VAL A 143 -6.66 17.86 -1.48
C VAL A 143 -6.99 16.49 -2.07
N SER A 144 -7.78 15.69 -1.36
CA SER A 144 -8.24 14.39 -1.85
C SER A 144 -8.98 14.55 -3.19
N TYR A 145 -8.77 13.60 -4.08
CA TYR A 145 -9.42 13.57 -5.40
C TYR A 145 -10.75 12.77 -5.37
N SER A 146 -11.01 12.07 -4.28
CA SER A 146 -12.21 11.22 -4.09
C SER A 146 -13.20 11.83 -3.12
#